data_bd0ae6861ef5ffcb3ea59fcc2bf39788
#
_entry.id   bd0ae6861ef5ffcb3ea59fcc2bf39788
#
_cell.length_a   1.000
_cell.length_b   1.000
_cell.length_c   1.000
_cell.angle_alpha   90.00
_cell.angle_beta   90.00
_cell.angle_gamma   90.00
#
_symmetry.space_group_name_H-M   'P 1'
#
loop_
_entity.id
_entity.type
_entity.pdbx_description
1 polymer ?
#
loop_
_entity_poly.entity_id
_entity_poly.type
_entity_poly.pdbx_seq_one_letter_code
_entity_poly.pdbx_strand_id
1 'polypeptide(L)'
;MIINSKDKVQIGGKNKPVWVLDTDALTVTHNKPDAEPSVTTFSSDHIKYHLHYSAEYRPARLKKLVNDGTILSYLTELDRSVAEAIECQVGKMLENDIEYLRAVAVGDLAKARGLENMDRLCAREPIYAAMVYV
;
A
#
# COMPACT_ATOMS: atom_id res chain seq x y z
N MET A 1 0.50 -15.41 -5.46
CA MET A 1 -0.91 -15.73 -5.76
C MET A 1 -1.43 -14.80 -6.84
N ILE A 2 -2.08 -15.35 -7.84
CA ILE A 2 -2.72 -14.58 -8.90
C ILE A 2 -4.24 -14.75 -8.78
N ILE A 3 -4.96 -13.63 -8.73
CA ILE A 3 -6.41 -13.59 -8.63
C ILE A 3 -6.96 -12.93 -9.89
N ASN A 4 -7.79 -13.66 -10.61
CA ASN A 4 -8.47 -13.20 -11.83
C ASN A 4 -9.93 -12.86 -11.52
N SER A 5 -10.44 -11.79 -12.12
CA SER A 5 -11.86 -11.48 -12.07
C SER A 5 -12.67 -12.55 -12.81
N LYS A 6 -13.92 -12.73 -12.39
CA LYS A 6 -14.87 -13.63 -13.10
C LYS A 6 -15.27 -13.06 -14.45
N ASP A 7 -15.43 -11.74 -14.53
CA ASP A 7 -15.72 -11.04 -15.77
C ASP A 7 -14.53 -11.09 -16.70
N LYS A 8 -14.80 -11.29 -17.98
CA LYS A 8 -13.78 -11.41 -19.01
C LYS A 8 -14.06 -10.45 -20.16
N VAL A 9 -13.00 -10.07 -20.85
CA VAL A 9 -13.05 -9.23 -22.03
C VAL A 9 -12.31 -9.92 -23.17
N GLN A 10 -12.80 -9.78 -24.40
CA GLN A 10 -12.12 -10.31 -25.58
C GLN A 10 -11.05 -9.34 -26.07
N ILE A 11 -9.83 -9.85 -26.16
CA ILE A 11 -8.66 -9.10 -26.67
C ILE A 11 -7.93 -10.01 -27.64
N GLY A 12 -7.85 -9.61 -28.90
CA GLY A 12 -7.16 -10.39 -29.94
C GLY A 12 -7.73 -11.80 -30.13
N GLY A 13 -9.05 -11.98 -29.99
CA GLY A 13 -9.72 -13.28 -30.14
C GLY A 13 -9.60 -14.19 -28.91
N LYS A 14 -9.01 -13.72 -27.82
CA LYS A 14 -8.88 -14.48 -26.57
C LYS A 14 -9.70 -13.81 -25.46
N ASN A 15 -10.30 -14.63 -24.59
CA ASN A 15 -10.94 -14.15 -23.38
C ASN A 15 -9.89 -13.96 -22.29
N LYS A 16 -9.77 -12.73 -21.78
CA LYS A 16 -8.90 -12.38 -20.67
C LYS A 16 -9.71 -11.81 -19.50
N PRO A 17 -9.33 -12.08 -18.25
CA PRO A 17 -9.99 -11.44 -17.11
C PRO A 17 -9.90 -9.93 -17.21
N VAL A 18 -10.97 -9.22 -16.85
CA VAL A 18 -10.98 -7.74 -16.84
C VAL A 18 -9.95 -7.22 -15.84
N TRP A 19 -9.88 -7.85 -14.67
CA TRP A 19 -8.94 -7.50 -13.62
C TRP A 19 -8.08 -8.69 -13.21
N VAL A 20 -6.80 -8.44 -13.00
CA VAL A 20 -5.84 -9.43 -12.50
C VAL A 20 -5.03 -8.80 -11.36
N LEU A 21 -5.01 -9.45 -10.22
CA LEU A 21 -4.15 -9.09 -9.09
C LEU A 21 -3.07 -10.15 -8.92
N ASP A 22 -1.81 -9.72 -8.92
CA ASP A 22 -0.67 -10.55 -8.55
C ASP A 22 -0.12 -10.07 -7.21
N THR A 23 -0.32 -10.85 -6.15
CA THR A 23 0.11 -10.49 -4.80
C THR A 23 1.62 -10.61 -4.59
N ASP A 24 2.31 -11.36 -5.42
CA ASP A 24 3.77 -11.52 -5.34
C ASP A 24 4.51 -10.42 -6.10
N ALA A 25 4.05 -10.13 -7.32
CA ALA A 25 4.60 -9.03 -8.13
C ALA A 25 4.08 -7.66 -7.72
N LEU A 26 3.07 -7.59 -6.88
CA LEU A 26 2.39 -6.36 -6.42
C LEU A 26 1.83 -5.55 -7.60
N THR A 27 1.20 -6.24 -8.53
CA THR A 27 0.64 -5.63 -9.73
C THR A 27 -0.87 -5.80 -9.82
N VAL A 28 -1.53 -4.78 -10.33
CA VAL A 28 -2.93 -4.82 -10.74
C VAL A 28 -3.01 -4.54 -12.23
N THR A 29 -3.56 -5.48 -12.98
CA THR A 29 -3.74 -5.35 -14.42
C THR A 29 -5.21 -5.13 -14.74
N HIS A 30 -5.49 -4.12 -15.56
CA HIS A 30 -6.83 -3.86 -16.10
C HIS A 30 -6.80 -4.08 -17.60
N ASN A 31 -7.46 -5.14 -18.06
CA ASN A 31 -7.58 -5.47 -19.48
C ASN A 31 -8.79 -4.76 -20.08
N LYS A 32 -8.54 -4.02 -21.17
CA LYS A 32 -9.57 -3.25 -21.91
C LYS A 32 -9.69 -3.78 -23.34
N PRO A 33 -10.88 -3.81 -23.95
CA PRO A 33 -11.08 -4.43 -25.28
C PRO A 33 -10.33 -3.76 -26.43
N ASP A 34 -10.18 -2.43 -26.39
CA ASP A 34 -9.62 -1.65 -27.50
C ASP A 34 -8.34 -0.87 -27.13
N ALA A 35 -7.66 -1.30 -26.07
CA ALA A 35 -6.46 -0.63 -25.58
C ALA A 35 -5.48 -1.65 -25.00
N GLU A 36 -4.21 -1.23 -24.85
CA GLU A 36 -3.23 -2.03 -24.14
C GLU A 36 -3.62 -2.17 -22.66
N PRO A 37 -3.30 -3.31 -22.03
CA PRO A 37 -3.55 -3.49 -20.60
C PRO A 37 -2.88 -2.41 -19.76
N SER A 38 -3.61 -1.84 -18.83
CA SER A 38 -3.04 -0.96 -17.81
C SER A 38 -2.49 -1.80 -16.68
N VAL A 39 -1.18 -1.71 -16.43
CA VAL A 39 -0.52 -2.41 -15.32
C VAL A 39 -0.05 -1.37 -14.31
N THR A 40 -0.55 -1.49 -13.08
CA THR A 40 -0.10 -0.66 -11.96
C THR A 40 0.74 -1.51 -11.03
N THR A 41 1.98 -1.10 -10.78
CA THR A 41 2.90 -1.78 -9.86
C THR A 41 3.01 -0.96 -8.58
N PHE A 42 2.76 -1.60 -7.44
CA PHE A 42 2.94 -0.98 -6.14
C PHE A 42 4.34 -1.27 -5.61
N SER A 43 5.02 -0.26 -5.11
CA SER A 43 6.38 -0.37 -4.58
C SER A 43 6.48 -0.15 -3.07
N SER A 44 5.38 0.27 -2.42
CA SER A 44 5.41 0.54 -1.00
C SER A 44 5.35 -0.73 -0.16
N ASP A 45 6.00 -0.69 1.00
CA ASP A 45 5.93 -1.76 1.99
C ASP A 45 4.50 -1.93 2.53
N HIS A 46 3.73 -0.86 2.60
CA HIS A 46 2.33 -0.89 3.08
C HIS A 46 1.50 -1.87 2.25
N ILE A 47 1.58 -1.77 0.93
CA ILE A 47 0.84 -2.63 0.01
C ILE A 47 1.41 -4.05 0.01
N LYS A 48 2.73 -4.19 0.02
CA LYS A 48 3.39 -5.49 0.08
C LYS A 48 2.91 -6.31 1.28
N TYR A 49 2.99 -5.75 2.46
CA TYR A 49 2.59 -6.46 3.68
C TYR A 49 1.08 -6.67 3.75
N HIS A 50 0.29 -5.71 3.30
CA HIS A 50 -1.16 -5.86 3.26
C HIS A 50 -1.60 -6.98 2.32
N LEU A 51 -1.04 -7.05 1.12
CA LEU A 51 -1.37 -8.11 0.16
C LEU A 51 -0.92 -9.49 0.64
N HIS A 52 0.28 -9.60 1.22
CA HIS A 52 0.75 -10.87 1.78
C HIS A 52 -0.14 -11.33 2.95
N TYR A 53 -0.49 -10.42 3.84
CA TYR A 53 -1.42 -10.71 4.94
C TYR A 53 -2.80 -11.13 4.42
N SER A 54 -3.36 -10.37 3.49
CA SER A 54 -4.69 -10.63 2.95
C SER A 54 -4.75 -11.93 2.14
N ALA A 55 -3.69 -12.27 1.41
CA ALA A 55 -3.60 -13.54 0.68
C ALA A 55 -3.65 -14.74 1.62
N GLU A 56 -3.04 -14.61 2.80
CA GLU A 56 -2.99 -15.68 3.80
C GLU A 56 -4.26 -15.75 4.66
N TYR A 57 -4.74 -14.61 5.13
CA TYR A 57 -5.81 -14.55 6.14
C TYR A 57 -7.15 -14.03 5.63
N ARG A 58 -7.18 -13.31 4.52
CA ARG A 58 -8.39 -12.70 3.95
C ARG A 58 -8.52 -12.89 2.44
N PRO A 59 -8.32 -14.11 1.90
CA PRO A 59 -8.34 -14.31 0.45
C PRO A 59 -9.70 -14.00 -0.18
N ALA A 60 -10.81 -14.22 0.54
CA ALA A 60 -12.15 -13.93 0.04
C ALA A 60 -12.37 -12.43 -0.19
N ARG A 61 -11.80 -11.58 0.66
CA ARG A 61 -11.85 -10.13 0.50
C ARG A 61 -11.11 -9.69 -0.77
N LEU A 62 -9.93 -10.24 -1.03
CA LEU A 62 -9.18 -9.94 -2.24
C LEU A 62 -9.95 -10.37 -3.49
N LYS A 63 -10.52 -11.56 -3.50
CA LYS A 63 -11.33 -12.07 -4.60
C LYS A 63 -12.54 -11.16 -4.86
N LYS A 64 -13.21 -10.72 -3.81
CA LYS A 64 -14.33 -9.80 -3.93
C LYS A 64 -13.92 -8.47 -4.55
N LEU A 65 -12.83 -7.87 -4.08
CA LEU A 65 -12.32 -6.61 -4.61
C LEU A 65 -11.94 -6.71 -6.09
N VAL A 66 -11.33 -7.82 -6.49
CA VAL A 66 -10.98 -8.08 -7.89
C VAL A 66 -12.23 -8.26 -8.74
N ASN A 67 -13.20 -9.03 -8.27
CA ASN A 67 -14.46 -9.26 -8.99
C ASN A 67 -15.31 -7.99 -9.12
N ASP A 68 -15.32 -7.15 -8.09
CA ASP A 68 -16.06 -5.87 -8.11
C ASP A 68 -15.36 -4.79 -8.95
N GLY A 69 -14.11 -5.02 -9.37
CA GLY A 69 -13.31 -4.05 -10.11
C GLY A 69 -12.81 -2.88 -9.26
N THR A 70 -12.81 -3.03 -7.94
CA THR A 70 -12.42 -1.97 -6.99
C THR A 70 -11.04 -2.17 -6.37
N ILE A 71 -10.32 -3.20 -6.79
CA ILE A 71 -9.01 -3.53 -6.21
C ILE A 71 -7.99 -2.41 -6.36
N LEU A 72 -7.92 -1.78 -7.52
CA LEU A 72 -6.93 -0.71 -7.77
C LEU A 72 -7.20 0.51 -6.89
N SER A 73 -8.45 0.98 -6.85
CA SER A 73 -8.82 2.12 -6.00
C SER A 73 -8.67 1.81 -4.52
N TYR A 74 -8.99 0.59 -4.12
CA TYR A 74 -8.81 0.12 -2.73
C TYR A 74 -7.34 0.18 -2.30
N LEU A 75 -6.43 -0.37 -3.10
CA LEU A 75 -5.01 -0.40 -2.77
C LEU A 75 -4.38 1.01 -2.82
N THR A 76 -4.77 1.82 -3.80
CA THR A 76 -4.29 3.21 -3.90
C THR A 76 -4.72 4.03 -2.69
N GLU A 77 -5.96 3.91 -2.27
CA GLU A 77 -6.49 4.61 -1.10
C GLU A 77 -5.84 4.11 0.20
N LEU A 78 -5.63 2.81 0.32
CA LEU A 78 -4.95 2.23 1.48
C LEU A 78 -3.52 2.76 1.61
N ASP A 79 -2.77 2.75 0.51
CA ASP A 79 -1.39 3.24 0.48
C ASP A 79 -1.31 4.70 0.93
N ARG A 80 -2.18 5.55 0.39
CA ARG A 80 -2.28 6.96 0.78
C ARG A 80 -2.65 7.11 2.25
N SER A 81 -3.68 6.40 2.71
CA SER A 81 -4.16 6.51 4.09
C SER A 81 -3.14 6.06 5.12
N VAL A 82 -2.42 4.98 4.84
CA VAL A 82 -1.34 4.50 5.72
C VAL A 82 -0.21 5.50 5.78
N ALA A 83 0.24 6.00 4.63
CA ALA A 83 1.30 7.00 4.57
C ALA A 83 0.94 8.28 5.33
N GLU A 84 -0.27 8.79 5.15
CA GLU A 84 -0.76 9.98 5.88
C GLU A 84 -0.86 9.73 7.38
N ALA A 85 -1.33 8.56 7.79
CA ALA A 85 -1.44 8.21 9.21
C ALA A 85 -0.06 8.15 9.88
N ILE A 86 0.94 7.59 9.21
CA ILE A 86 2.31 7.54 9.71
C ILE A 86 2.89 8.96 9.84
N GLU A 87 2.78 9.79 8.81
CA GLU A 87 3.30 11.15 8.85
C GLU A 87 2.60 12.01 9.92
N CYS A 88 1.30 11.85 10.11
CA CYS A 88 0.57 12.52 11.17
C CYS A 88 1.09 12.12 12.55
N GLN A 89 1.31 10.82 12.77
CA GLN A 89 1.83 10.31 14.05
C GLN A 89 3.27 10.75 14.30
N VAL A 90 4.11 10.74 13.26
CA VAL A 90 5.49 11.24 13.34
C VAL A 90 5.50 12.71 13.75
N GLY A 91 4.66 13.55 13.15
CA GLY A 91 4.54 14.96 13.51
C GLY A 91 4.22 15.15 14.98
N LYS A 92 3.29 14.38 15.54
CA LYS A 92 2.96 14.43 16.96
C LYS A 92 4.12 13.98 17.86
N MET A 93 4.84 12.94 17.45
CA MET A 93 6.01 12.44 18.21
C MET A 93 7.14 13.48 18.21
N LEU A 94 7.41 14.12 17.07
CA LEU A 94 8.47 15.13 16.97
C LEU A 94 8.20 16.38 17.80
N GLU A 95 6.94 16.78 17.94
CA GLU A 95 6.55 17.89 18.81
C GLU A 95 6.96 17.66 20.28
N ASN A 96 7.05 16.42 20.71
CA ASN A 96 7.39 16.01 22.06
C ASN A 96 8.77 15.37 22.21
N ASP A 97 9.52 15.26 21.10
CA ASP A 97 10.86 14.69 21.10
C ASP A 97 11.90 15.77 21.42
N ILE A 98 12.31 15.84 22.70
CA ILE A 98 13.23 16.87 23.20
C ILE A 98 14.60 16.77 22.51
N GLU A 99 15.09 15.56 22.25
CA GLU A 99 16.38 15.39 21.56
C GLU A 99 16.32 15.91 20.13
N TYR A 100 15.22 15.66 19.43
CA TYR A 100 14.99 16.18 18.09
C TYR A 100 14.95 17.71 18.08
N LEU A 101 14.17 18.28 18.99
CA LEU A 101 14.04 19.76 19.09
C LEU A 101 15.37 20.43 19.42
N ARG A 102 16.18 19.82 20.27
CA ARG A 102 17.54 20.31 20.57
C ARG A 102 18.47 20.22 19.36
N ALA A 103 18.42 19.10 18.62
CA ALA A 103 19.24 18.91 17.43
C ALA A 103 18.91 19.95 16.36
N VAL A 104 17.63 20.25 16.14
CA VAL A 104 17.18 21.30 15.22
C VAL A 104 17.67 22.69 15.69
N ALA A 105 17.54 22.98 16.99
CA ALA A 105 17.92 24.30 17.56
C ALA A 105 19.40 24.59 17.40
N VAL A 106 20.28 23.58 17.50
CA VAL A 106 21.73 23.75 17.34
C VAL A 106 22.21 23.52 15.91
N GLY A 107 21.30 23.25 14.96
CA GLY A 107 21.64 23.05 13.56
C GLY A 107 22.27 21.69 13.24
N ASP A 108 22.16 20.70 14.14
CA ASP A 108 22.63 19.34 13.89
C ASP A 108 21.58 18.55 13.09
N LEU A 109 21.57 18.82 11.78
CA LEU A 109 20.56 18.23 10.88
C LEU A 109 20.70 16.72 10.69
N ALA A 110 21.91 16.19 10.77
CA ALA A 110 22.15 14.76 10.67
C ALA A 110 21.51 14.01 11.85
N LYS A 111 21.69 14.50 13.08
CA LYS A 111 21.08 13.96 14.27
C LYS A 111 19.56 14.08 14.25
N ALA A 112 19.05 15.26 13.85
CA ALA A 112 17.61 15.51 13.72
C ALA A 112 16.95 14.53 12.75
N ARG A 113 17.58 14.28 11.60
CA ARG A 113 17.09 13.34 10.59
C ARG A 113 17.08 11.90 11.11
N GLY A 114 18.12 11.50 11.84
CA GLY A 114 18.20 10.17 12.45
C GLY A 114 17.08 9.95 13.48
N LEU A 115 16.79 10.93 14.33
CA LEU A 115 15.71 10.88 15.31
C LEU A 115 14.34 10.84 14.64
N GLU A 116 14.13 11.63 13.58
CA GLU A 116 12.91 11.60 12.80
C GLU A 116 12.66 10.21 12.17
N ASN A 117 13.71 9.59 11.61
CA ASN A 117 13.61 8.25 11.05
C ASN A 117 13.28 7.20 12.10
N MET A 118 13.84 7.31 13.32
CA MET A 118 13.49 6.43 14.45
C MET A 118 12.02 6.60 14.85
N ASP A 119 11.55 7.83 14.95
CA ASP A 119 10.15 8.13 15.28
C ASP A 119 9.21 7.58 14.21
N ARG A 120 9.61 7.66 12.93
CA ARG A 120 8.85 7.08 11.83
C ARG A 120 8.72 5.57 11.92
N LEU A 121 9.80 4.87 12.26
CA LEU A 121 9.77 3.42 12.49
C LEU A 121 8.88 3.06 13.68
N CYS A 122 8.94 3.82 14.76
CA CYS A 122 8.09 3.60 15.94
C CYS A 122 6.61 3.87 15.64
N ALA A 123 6.30 4.88 14.84
CA ALA A 123 4.93 5.20 14.44
C ALA A 123 4.32 4.14 13.51
N ARG A 124 5.14 3.53 12.68
CA ARG A 124 4.71 2.54 11.69
C ARG A 124 4.06 1.31 12.34
N GLU A 125 4.60 0.82 13.43
CA GLU A 125 4.17 -0.44 14.05
C GLU A 125 2.69 -0.44 14.46
N PRO A 126 2.18 0.50 15.28
CA PRO A 126 0.77 0.52 15.65
C PRO A 126 -0.16 0.81 14.46
N ILE A 127 0.28 1.61 13.49
CA ILE A 127 -0.51 1.93 12.31
C ILE A 127 -0.62 0.70 11.41
N TYR A 128 0.46 -0.07 11.24
CA TYR A 128 0.41 -1.32 10.49
C TYR A 128 -0.52 -2.34 11.16
N ALA A 129 -0.50 -2.44 12.48
CA ALA A 129 -1.42 -3.33 13.20
C ALA A 129 -2.88 -2.94 12.99
N ALA A 130 -3.19 -1.63 12.90
CA ALA A 130 -4.54 -1.13 12.73
C ALA A 130 -5.04 -1.10 11.28
N MET A 131 -4.16 -0.92 10.29
CA MET A 131 -4.53 -0.63 8.90
C MET A 131 -4.00 -1.62 7.87
N VAL A 132 -2.88 -2.27 8.13
CA VAL A 132 -2.21 -3.17 7.17
C VAL A 132 -2.51 -4.62 7.45
N TYR A 133 -2.45 -5.02 8.71
CA TYR A 133 -2.70 -6.41 9.15
C TYR A 133 -4.14 -6.59 9.63
N VAL A 134 -5.08 -6.27 8.78
CA VAL A 134 -6.52 -6.36 9.11
C VAL A 134 -7.33 -7.13 8.07
#